data_a221cdfbc6e4d009b9a8370593a8fe35
#
_entry.id   a221cdfbc6e4d009b9a8370593a8fe35
#
_cell.length_a   1.000
_cell.length_b   1.000
_cell.length_c   1.000
_cell.angle_alpha   90.00
_cell.angle_beta   90.00
_cell.angle_gamma   90.00
#
_symmetry.space_group_name_H-M   'P 1'
#
loop_
_entity.id
_entity.type
_entity.pdbx_description
1 polymer ?
#
loop_
_entity_poly.entity_id
_entity_poly.type
_entity_poly.pdbx_seq_one_letter_code
_entity_poly.pdbx_strand_id
1 'polypeptide(L)'
;MENCEEQRKILKLPKYVFPAAMLVFGWPTQQQMDRQKPQRCERKHIVHENTYHSMNGEELREMFAHQCKNRTFEEWCQAFCQRKYNSDFSREMTRSVEEYLKQFQKTE
;
A
#
# COMPACT_ATOMS: atom_id res chain seq x y z
N MET A 1 -3.79 -9.45 -1.38
CA MET A 1 -2.58 -10.34 -1.37
C MET A 1 -2.37 -10.90 -2.77
N GLU A 2 -1.11 -11.08 -3.16
CA GLU A 2 -0.72 -11.75 -4.41
C GLU A 2 -1.24 -13.20 -4.44
N ASN A 3 -1.42 -13.72 -5.64
CA ASN A 3 -1.87 -15.11 -5.86
C ASN A 3 -3.12 -15.44 -5.03
N CYS A 4 -4.16 -14.63 -5.17
CA CYS A 4 -5.36 -14.71 -4.33
C CYS A 4 -6.02 -16.10 -4.39
N GLU A 5 -5.93 -16.81 -5.52
CA GLU A 5 -6.47 -18.15 -5.69
C GLU A 5 -5.78 -19.17 -4.78
N GLU A 6 -4.44 -19.13 -4.70
CA GLU A 6 -3.67 -20.02 -3.83
C GLU A 6 -3.93 -19.70 -2.35
N GLN A 7 -3.97 -18.41 -2.00
CA GLN A 7 -4.28 -17.99 -0.63
C GLN A 7 -5.68 -18.41 -0.21
N ARG A 8 -6.66 -18.25 -1.10
CA ARG A 8 -8.04 -18.71 -0.84
C ARG A 8 -8.11 -20.22 -0.63
N LYS A 9 -7.36 -21.00 -1.40
CA LYS A 9 -7.28 -22.46 -1.27
C LYS A 9 -6.64 -22.87 0.06
N ILE A 10 -5.47 -22.30 0.39
CA ILE A 10 -4.74 -22.60 1.64
C ILE A 10 -5.59 -22.27 2.87
N LEU A 11 -6.22 -21.08 2.87
CA LEU A 11 -7.03 -20.59 3.98
C LEU A 11 -8.47 -21.10 3.94
N LYS A 12 -8.85 -21.90 2.92
CA LYS A 12 -10.21 -22.43 2.71
C LYS A 12 -11.28 -21.33 2.77
N LEU A 13 -10.99 -20.17 2.13
CA LEU A 13 -11.88 -19.01 2.18
C LEU A 13 -13.17 -19.28 1.37
N PRO A 14 -14.33 -18.91 1.91
CA PRO A 14 -15.59 -19.05 1.21
C PRO A 14 -15.70 -18.09 0.02
N LYS A 15 -16.74 -18.30 -0.80
CA LYS A 15 -17.09 -17.38 -1.88
C LYS A 15 -17.30 -15.96 -1.33
N TYR A 16 -16.93 -14.94 -2.09
CA TYR A 16 -17.03 -13.52 -1.73
C TYR A 16 -16.09 -13.03 -0.61
N VAL A 17 -15.11 -13.83 -0.22
CA VAL A 17 -14.04 -13.41 0.71
C VAL A 17 -12.72 -13.26 -0.04
N PHE A 18 -12.08 -12.11 0.11
CA PHE A 18 -10.78 -11.80 -0.48
C PHE A 18 -9.71 -11.64 0.61
N PRO A 19 -8.54 -12.29 0.47
CA PRO A 19 -7.43 -12.14 1.42
C PRO A 19 -6.70 -10.82 1.15
N ALA A 20 -7.15 -9.72 1.75
CA ALA A 20 -6.64 -8.38 1.49
C ALA A 20 -5.23 -8.14 2.05
N ALA A 21 -4.98 -8.58 3.28
CA ALA A 21 -3.71 -8.39 3.97
C ALA A 21 -3.43 -9.53 4.95
N MET A 22 -2.15 -9.76 5.21
CA MET A 22 -1.67 -10.66 6.26
C MET A 22 -0.85 -9.87 7.26
N LEU A 23 -1.15 -10.02 8.53
CA LEU A 23 -0.34 -9.49 9.63
C LEU A 23 0.41 -10.65 10.29
N VAL A 24 1.72 -10.52 10.36
CA VAL A 24 2.59 -11.51 11.01
C VAL A 24 3.13 -10.91 12.30
N PHE A 25 2.91 -11.61 13.41
CA PHE A 25 3.39 -11.22 14.72
C PHE A 25 4.52 -12.16 15.16
N GLY A 26 5.48 -11.60 15.87
CA GLY A 26 6.62 -12.36 16.37
C GLY A 26 7.46 -11.54 17.33
N TRP A 27 8.48 -12.18 17.90
CA TRP A 27 9.45 -11.50 18.73
C TRP A 27 10.47 -10.77 17.86
N PRO A 28 10.70 -9.45 18.07
CA PRO A 28 11.68 -8.72 17.27
C PRO A 28 13.10 -9.20 17.59
N THR A 29 13.97 -9.20 16.59
CA THR A 29 15.41 -9.37 16.81
C THR A 29 16.00 -8.14 17.48
N GLN A 30 17.18 -8.27 18.13
CA GLN A 30 17.87 -7.12 18.71
C GLN A 30 18.12 -6.03 17.68
N GLN A 31 18.54 -6.39 16.48
CA GLN A 31 18.71 -5.44 15.37
C GLN A 31 17.46 -4.63 15.05
N GLN A 32 16.27 -5.22 15.15
CA GLN A 32 15.00 -4.51 14.91
C GLN A 32 14.63 -3.60 16.09
N MET A 33 14.96 -3.98 17.30
CA MET A 33 14.73 -3.15 18.48
C MET A 33 15.63 -1.91 18.49
N ASP A 34 16.88 -2.07 18.09
CA ASP A 34 17.88 -1.00 18.06
C ASP A 34 17.74 -0.10 16.81
N ARG A 35 16.94 -0.53 15.83
CA ARG A 35 16.75 0.20 14.59
C ARG A 35 16.08 1.54 14.83
N GLN A 36 16.70 2.61 14.34
CA GLN A 36 16.10 3.93 14.33
C GLN A 36 14.81 3.92 13.49
N LYS A 37 13.70 4.36 14.09
CA LYS A 37 12.40 4.39 13.40
C LYS A 37 12.45 5.41 12.27
N PRO A 38 11.92 5.07 11.08
CA PRO A 38 11.84 6.03 9.99
C PRO A 38 10.90 7.17 10.35
N GLN A 39 11.26 8.37 9.93
CA GLN A 39 10.40 9.54 10.06
C GLN A 39 9.07 9.30 9.32
N ARG A 40 7.98 9.72 9.92
CA ARG A 40 6.63 9.69 9.34
C ARG A 40 6.22 11.09 8.92
N CYS A 41 5.24 11.17 8.02
CA CYS A 41 4.56 12.43 7.73
C CYS A 41 3.81 12.97 8.94
N GLU A 42 3.56 14.25 8.98
CA GLU A 42 2.81 14.88 10.06
C GLU A 42 1.35 14.41 10.07
N ARG A 43 0.78 14.38 11.28
CA ARG A 43 -0.61 13.92 11.49
C ARG A 43 -1.63 14.70 10.66
N LYS A 44 -1.42 16.02 10.49
CA LYS A 44 -2.31 16.89 9.72
C LYS A 44 -2.55 16.44 8.28
N HIS A 45 -1.58 15.69 7.69
CA HIS A 45 -1.68 15.22 6.32
C HIS A 45 -2.48 13.91 6.14
N ILE A 46 -2.72 13.19 7.24
CA ILE A 46 -3.38 11.86 7.19
C ILE A 46 -4.61 11.75 8.07
N VAL A 47 -4.83 12.70 8.99
CA VAL A 47 -5.98 12.72 9.88
C VAL A 47 -6.83 13.94 9.54
N HIS A 48 -8.04 13.68 9.06
CA HIS A 48 -9.04 14.69 8.73
C HIS A 48 -10.14 14.63 9.81
N GLU A 49 -10.45 15.78 10.40
CA GLU A 49 -11.47 15.88 11.43
C GLU A 49 -12.78 16.38 10.80
N ASN A 50 -13.87 15.65 11.00
CA ASN A 50 -15.22 15.88 10.50
C ASN A 50 -15.38 15.83 8.97
N THR A 51 -14.46 16.37 8.18
CA THR A 51 -14.54 16.42 6.73
C THR A 51 -13.22 16.08 6.06
N TYR A 52 -13.27 15.43 4.93
CA TYR A 52 -12.09 15.17 4.12
C TYR A 52 -11.56 16.46 3.49
N HIS A 53 -10.25 16.67 3.56
CA HIS A 53 -9.53 17.73 2.86
C HIS A 53 -8.63 17.11 1.79
N SER A 54 -8.83 17.53 0.55
CA SER A 54 -7.96 17.13 -0.57
C SER A 54 -6.71 18.00 -0.57
N MET A 55 -5.55 17.39 -0.42
CA MET A 55 -4.28 18.10 -0.41
C MET A 55 -3.94 18.68 -1.79
N ASN A 56 -3.42 19.90 -1.81
CA ASN A 56 -2.86 20.52 -2.99
C ASN A 56 -1.39 20.11 -3.21
N GLY A 57 -0.76 20.60 -4.29
CA GLY A 57 0.61 20.22 -4.64
C GLY A 57 1.67 20.67 -3.62
N GLU A 58 1.45 21.79 -2.92
CA GLU A 58 2.37 22.30 -1.90
C GLU A 58 2.29 21.44 -0.63
N GLU A 59 1.11 21.12 -0.19
CA GLU A 59 0.86 20.22 0.95
C GLU A 59 1.43 18.82 0.72
N LEU A 60 1.34 18.30 -0.51
CA LEU A 60 1.98 17.04 -0.88
C LEU A 60 3.51 17.12 -0.84
N ARG A 61 4.10 18.23 -1.30
CA ARG A 61 5.55 18.46 -1.19
C ARG A 61 6.01 18.51 0.26
N GLU A 62 5.27 19.22 1.10
CA GLU A 62 5.54 19.29 2.54
C GLU A 62 5.46 17.91 3.19
N MET A 63 4.40 17.15 2.92
CA MET A 63 4.19 15.79 3.46
C MET A 63 5.36 14.86 3.16
N PHE A 64 5.90 14.91 1.95
CA PHE A 64 6.95 13.99 1.51
C PHE A 64 8.37 14.58 1.54
N ALA A 65 8.56 15.82 1.99
CA ALA A 65 9.86 16.49 2.03
C ALA A 65 10.94 15.63 2.74
N HIS A 66 10.58 14.97 3.85
CA HIS A 66 11.48 14.10 4.61
C HIS A 66 11.92 12.84 3.83
N GLN A 67 11.21 12.45 2.79
CA GLN A 67 11.54 11.29 1.95
C GLN A 67 12.34 11.67 0.70
N CYS A 68 12.25 12.93 0.26
CA CYS A 68 12.94 13.39 -0.94
C CYS A 68 14.46 13.40 -0.75
N LYS A 69 14.94 13.71 0.46
CA LYS A 69 16.37 13.84 0.79
C LYS A 69 17.07 14.83 -0.17
N ASN A 70 17.97 14.33 -1.03
CA ASN A 70 18.75 15.12 -1.98
C ASN A 70 18.15 15.14 -3.40
N ARG A 71 16.88 14.76 -3.56
CA ARG A 71 16.15 14.73 -4.85
C ARG A 71 15.07 15.79 -4.85
N THR A 72 14.68 16.26 -6.03
CA THR A 72 13.47 17.06 -6.18
C THR A 72 12.23 16.21 -5.86
N PHE A 73 11.12 16.85 -5.57
CA PHE A 73 9.85 16.14 -5.34
C PHE A 73 9.41 15.35 -6.57
N GLU A 74 9.60 15.91 -7.75
CA GLU A 74 9.27 15.30 -9.04
C GLU A 74 10.09 14.02 -9.30
N GLU A 75 11.40 14.08 -9.07
CA GLU A 75 12.29 12.90 -9.18
C GLU A 75 11.93 11.82 -8.16
N TRP A 76 11.58 12.22 -6.95
CA TRP A 76 11.12 11.29 -5.92
C TRP A 76 9.79 10.63 -6.32
N CYS A 77 8.81 11.41 -6.80
CA CYS A 77 7.53 10.89 -7.28
C CYS A 77 7.71 9.89 -8.43
N GLN A 78 8.55 10.23 -9.41
CA GLN A 78 8.83 9.33 -10.53
C GLN A 78 9.42 8.01 -10.05
N ALA A 79 10.43 8.05 -9.20
CA ALA A 79 11.04 6.85 -8.62
C ALA A 79 10.06 6.05 -7.75
N PHE A 80 9.19 6.73 -7.01
CA PHE A 80 8.16 6.08 -6.21
C PHE A 80 7.13 5.36 -7.08
N CYS A 81 6.62 6.03 -8.11
CA CYS A 81 5.65 5.45 -9.05
C CYS A 81 6.24 4.24 -9.78
N GLN A 82 7.50 4.35 -10.24
CA GLN A 82 8.19 3.24 -10.89
C GLN A 82 8.31 2.02 -9.97
N ARG A 83 8.69 2.23 -8.73
CA ARG A 83 8.88 1.16 -7.75
C ARG A 83 7.58 0.55 -7.25
N LYS A 84 6.50 1.34 -7.14
CA LYS A 84 5.24 0.90 -6.54
C LYS A 84 4.21 0.48 -7.57
N TYR A 85 3.88 1.35 -8.51
CA TYR A 85 2.80 1.08 -9.47
C TYR A 85 3.23 0.23 -10.65
N ASN A 86 4.50 0.31 -11.08
CA ASN A 86 5.03 -0.46 -12.20
C ASN A 86 5.76 -1.74 -11.77
N SER A 87 5.70 -2.11 -10.50
CA SER A 87 6.32 -3.34 -10.00
C SER A 87 5.51 -4.59 -10.38
N ASP A 88 6.18 -5.73 -10.44
CA ASP A 88 5.54 -7.03 -10.66
C ASP A 88 4.51 -7.35 -9.56
N PHE A 89 4.81 -6.96 -8.32
CA PHE A 89 3.86 -7.03 -7.21
C PHE A 89 2.56 -6.29 -7.52
N SER A 90 2.65 -5.06 -8.03
CA SER A 90 1.47 -4.25 -8.33
C SER A 90 0.64 -4.84 -9.45
N ARG A 91 1.31 -5.37 -10.49
CA ARG A 91 0.65 -6.07 -11.61
C ARG A 91 -0.08 -7.31 -11.12
N GLU A 92 0.57 -8.12 -10.29
CA GLU A 92 -0.06 -9.32 -9.73
C GLU A 92 -1.22 -8.98 -8.80
N MET A 93 -1.12 -7.93 -7.98
CA MET A 93 -2.22 -7.47 -7.15
C MET A 93 -3.43 -7.03 -7.99
N THR A 94 -3.19 -6.31 -9.07
CA THR A 94 -4.25 -5.91 -10.00
C THR A 94 -4.93 -7.15 -10.59
N ARG A 95 -4.16 -8.09 -11.12
CA ARG A 95 -4.68 -9.37 -11.63
C ARG A 95 -5.50 -10.12 -10.59
N SER A 96 -4.98 -10.25 -9.37
CA SER A 96 -5.66 -10.95 -8.27
C SER A 96 -7.00 -10.30 -7.91
N VAL A 97 -7.05 -8.97 -7.89
CA VAL A 97 -8.30 -8.24 -7.62
C VAL A 97 -9.30 -8.41 -8.78
N GLU A 98 -8.84 -8.28 -10.01
CA GLU A 98 -9.68 -8.50 -11.21
C GLU A 98 -10.27 -9.91 -11.22
N GLU A 99 -9.47 -10.94 -10.94
CA GLU A 99 -9.93 -12.32 -10.86
C GLU A 99 -11.00 -12.51 -9.77
N TYR A 100 -10.79 -11.89 -8.61
CA TYR A 100 -11.79 -11.91 -7.55
C TYR A 100 -13.10 -11.22 -7.96
N LEU A 101 -13.02 -10.09 -8.66
CA LEU A 101 -14.18 -9.30 -9.06
C LEU A 101 -15.04 -9.98 -10.13
N LYS A 102 -14.50 -10.92 -10.91
CA LYS A 102 -15.27 -11.67 -11.93
C LYS A 102 -16.50 -12.37 -11.36
N GLN A 103 -16.46 -12.81 -10.11
CA GLN A 103 -17.58 -13.48 -9.45
C GLN A 103 -18.82 -12.59 -9.24
N PHE A 104 -18.66 -11.26 -9.35
CA PHE A 104 -19.74 -10.28 -9.21
C PHE A 104 -20.27 -9.79 -10.56
N GLN A 105 -19.60 -10.13 -11.66
CA GLN A 105 -20.08 -9.80 -12.99
C GLN A 105 -21.27 -10.72 -13.31
N LYS A 106 -22.41 -10.14 -13.67
CA LYS A 106 -23.54 -10.91 -14.18
C LYS A 106 -23.12 -11.52 -15.52
N THR A 107 -23.20 -12.82 -15.63
CA THR A 107 -23.16 -13.50 -16.93
C THR A 107 -24.50 -13.14 -17.60
N GLU A 108 -24.48 -12.26 -18.59
CA GLU A 108 -25.62 -12.04 -19.50
C GLU A 108 -25.82 -13.28 -20.36
#